data_1dc986df7e255fd225b75a8b298af58a
#
_entry.id   1dc986df7e255fd225b75a8b298af58a
#
_cell.length_a   1.000
_cell.length_b   1.000
_cell.length_c   1.000
_cell.angle_alpha   90.00
_cell.angle_beta   90.00
_cell.angle_gamma   90.00
#
_symmetry.space_group_name_H-M   'P 1'
#
loop_
_entity.id
_entity.type
_entity.pdbx_description
1 polymer ?
#
loop_
_entity_poly.entity_id
_entity_poly.type
_entity_poly.pdbx_seq_one_letter_code
_entity_poly.pdbx_strand_id
1 'polypeptide(L)'
;MKAFRLALALLTVLPLAPKGVGEEDFKRSVAFFPLAGYLLGLPLALLALLPLPPGLSAALGVALLLGLTGFLHLDGLLDLADALLGARPREERLRILKDPHLGAFAFGVGGVYLLLLFQALALVQDPLFLLLFPGRARFAFLPFLHRSPLFGPGMAALVRGGPWPFALLPALPFLLLYPLPALLALLAAWGVARLAWARLGGLNGDALGAMIALGEVVLLLAQALLGPAPSSRAGPGLP
;
A
#
# COMPACT_ATOMS: atom_id res chain seq x y z
N MET A 1 -4.46 -18.04 14.55
CA MET A 1 -5.25 -16.81 14.80
C MET A 1 -4.41 -15.63 15.33
N LYS A 2 -3.39 -15.85 16.19
CA LYS A 2 -2.55 -14.77 16.76
C LYS A 2 -1.80 -13.99 15.68
N ALA A 3 -1.12 -14.66 14.75
CA ALA A 3 -0.37 -14.03 13.64
C ALA A 3 -1.26 -13.20 12.70
N PHE A 4 -2.48 -13.66 12.39
CA PHE A 4 -3.45 -12.89 11.60
C PHE A 4 -3.92 -11.61 12.30
N ARG A 5 -4.27 -11.71 13.59
CA ARG A 5 -4.63 -10.53 14.40
C ARG A 5 -3.47 -9.52 14.47
N LEU A 6 -2.24 -10.02 14.56
CA LEU A 6 -1.05 -9.19 14.55
C LEU A 6 -0.85 -8.50 13.20
N ALA A 7 -1.05 -9.21 12.08
CA ALA A 7 -1.02 -8.61 10.74
C ALA A 7 -2.01 -7.44 10.60
N LEU A 8 -3.24 -7.61 11.13
CA LEU A 8 -4.24 -6.54 11.16
C LEU A 8 -3.79 -5.35 12.02
N ALA A 9 -3.28 -5.61 13.22
CA ALA A 9 -2.82 -4.55 14.12
C ALA A 9 -1.60 -3.79 13.59
N LEU A 10 -0.76 -4.42 12.76
CA LEU A 10 0.41 -3.79 12.13
C LEU A 10 0.04 -2.93 10.92
N LEU A 11 -1.04 -3.25 10.22
CA LEU A 11 -1.38 -2.65 8.93
C LEU A 11 -2.67 -1.80 8.97
N THR A 12 -3.33 -1.76 10.12
CA THR A 12 -4.59 -1.02 10.32
C THR A 12 -4.64 -0.39 11.71
N VAL A 13 -5.55 0.55 11.90
CA VAL A 13 -5.84 1.17 13.22
C VAL A 13 -6.71 0.28 14.12
N LEU A 14 -7.10 -0.91 13.67
CA LEU A 14 -7.99 -1.78 14.42
C LEU A 14 -7.32 -2.27 15.71
N PRO A 15 -7.99 -2.19 16.87
CA PRO A 15 -7.41 -2.55 18.17
C PRO A 15 -7.39 -4.08 18.38
N LEU A 16 -6.76 -4.80 17.45
CA LEU A 16 -6.74 -6.25 17.40
C LEU A 16 -5.43 -6.88 17.88
N ALA A 17 -4.49 -6.05 18.37
CA ALA A 17 -3.18 -6.52 18.83
C ALA A 17 -3.33 -7.64 19.89
N PRO A 18 -2.74 -8.83 19.66
CA PRO A 18 -2.80 -9.90 20.63
C PRO A 18 -1.85 -9.62 21.80
N LYS A 19 -2.18 -10.13 23.00
CA LYS A 19 -1.27 -10.06 24.16
C LYS A 19 -0.13 -11.08 24.02
N GLY A 20 1.01 -10.80 24.68
CA GLY A 20 2.15 -11.71 24.76
C GLY A 20 2.78 -12.01 23.38
N VAL A 21 2.98 -10.98 22.55
CA VAL A 21 3.57 -11.10 21.21
C VAL A 21 5.08 -11.25 21.34
N GLY A 22 5.64 -12.28 20.71
CA GLY A 22 7.09 -12.51 20.58
C GLY A 22 7.57 -12.25 19.14
N GLU A 23 8.89 -12.28 18.93
CA GLU A 23 9.52 -12.05 17.63
C GLU A 23 8.98 -12.99 16.54
N GLU A 24 8.78 -14.25 16.86
CA GLU A 24 8.27 -15.26 15.93
C GLU A 24 6.83 -14.96 15.48
N ASP A 25 6.02 -14.32 16.33
CA ASP A 25 4.66 -13.91 15.94
C ASP A 25 4.69 -12.80 14.87
N PHE A 26 5.64 -11.86 14.96
CA PHE A 26 5.85 -10.84 13.95
C PHE A 26 6.26 -11.47 12.61
N LYS A 27 7.21 -12.39 12.62
CA LYS A 27 7.63 -13.12 11.41
C LYS A 27 6.46 -13.86 10.77
N ARG A 28 5.68 -14.62 11.56
CA ARG A 28 4.52 -15.37 11.05
C ARG A 28 3.39 -14.49 10.54
N SER A 29 3.28 -13.26 11.02
CA SER A 29 2.23 -12.32 10.56
C SER A 29 2.35 -11.98 9.08
N VAL A 30 3.55 -12.04 8.51
CA VAL A 30 3.84 -11.71 7.09
C VAL A 30 2.99 -12.54 6.12
N ALA A 31 2.74 -13.81 6.43
CA ALA A 31 1.90 -14.68 5.59
C ALA A 31 0.46 -14.18 5.44
N PHE A 32 -0.01 -13.32 6.37
CA PHE A 32 -1.38 -12.80 6.41
C PHE A 32 -1.50 -11.36 5.90
N PHE A 33 -0.43 -10.74 5.46
CA PHE A 33 -0.47 -9.34 4.98
C PHE A 33 -1.43 -9.12 3.81
N PRO A 34 -1.51 -10.01 2.79
CA PRO A 34 -2.52 -9.86 1.74
C PRO A 34 -3.96 -9.97 2.28
N LEU A 35 -4.22 -10.87 3.22
CA LEU A 35 -5.55 -11.01 3.83
C LEU A 35 -5.96 -9.78 4.65
N ALA A 36 -5.01 -9.16 5.37
CA ALA A 36 -5.26 -7.89 6.04
C ALA A 36 -5.62 -6.79 5.03
N GLY A 37 -4.98 -6.79 3.87
CA GLY A 37 -5.31 -5.87 2.77
C GLY A 37 -6.71 -6.12 2.19
N TYR A 38 -7.18 -7.36 2.09
CA TYR A 38 -8.54 -7.65 1.63
C TYR A 38 -9.61 -7.12 2.57
N LEU A 39 -9.35 -7.13 3.88
CA LEU A 39 -10.25 -6.47 4.85
C LEU A 39 -10.32 -4.96 4.66
N LEU A 40 -9.24 -4.33 4.22
CA LEU A 40 -9.23 -2.91 3.84
C LEU A 40 -9.97 -2.68 2.50
N GLY A 41 -9.90 -3.63 1.58
CA GLY A 41 -10.61 -3.57 0.30
C GLY A 41 -12.12 -3.78 0.43
N LEU A 42 -12.58 -4.47 1.48
CA LEU A 42 -14.01 -4.78 1.65
C LEU A 42 -14.90 -3.53 1.68
N PRO A 43 -14.65 -2.49 2.50
CA PRO A 43 -15.44 -1.27 2.47
C PRO A 43 -15.37 -0.54 1.12
N LEU A 44 -14.26 -0.62 0.39
CA LEU A 44 -14.14 -0.03 -0.95
C LEU A 44 -15.01 -0.77 -1.96
N ALA A 45 -15.01 -2.10 -1.91
CA ALA A 45 -15.87 -2.94 -2.75
C ALA A 45 -17.34 -2.67 -2.47
N LEU A 46 -17.73 -2.52 -1.20
CA LEU A 46 -19.10 -2.19 -0.80
C LEU A 46 -19.52 -0.79 -1.29
N LEU A 47 -18.61 0.20 -1.22
CA LEU A 47 -18.89 1.54 -1.77
C LEU A 47 -19.18 1.50 -3.28
N ALA A 48 -18.46 0.67 -4.04
CA ALA A 48 -18.68 0.54 -5.48
C ALA A 48 -20.04 -0.07 -5.85
N LEU A 49 -20.70 -0.77 -4.91
CA LEU A 49 -22.05 -1.31 -5.10
C LEU A 49 -23.15 -0.28 -4.80
N LEU A 50 -22.82 0.82 -4.14
CA LEU A 50 -23.79 1.86 -3.82
C LEU A 50 -24.03 2.79 -5.03
N PRO A 51 -25.25 3.34 -5.19
CA PRO A 51 -25.59 4.27 -6.27
C PRO A 51 -25.07 5.69 -5.97
N LEU A 52 -23.77 5.81 -5.68
CA LEU A 52 -23.12 7.09 -5.39
C LEU A 52 -22.51 7.70 -6.66
N PRO A 53 -22.46 9.05 -6.75
CA PRO A 53 -21.64 9.71 -7.77
C PRO A 53 -20.18 9.26 -7.67
N PRO A 54 -19.48 9.00 -8.80
CA PRO A 54 -18.10 8.46 -8.77
C PRO A 54 -17.14 9.30 -7.94
N GLY A 55 -17.22 10.63 -8.01
CA GLY A 55 -16.36 11.50 -7.20
C GLY A 55 -16.62 11.38 -5.69
N LEU A 56 -17.87 11.22 -5.27
CA LEU A 56 -18.20 11.01 -3.84
C LEU A 56 -17.72 9.64 -3.37
N SER A 57 -17.97 8.60 -4.17
CA SER A 57 -17.47 7.25 -3.87
C SER A 57 -15.94 7.24 -3.74
N ALA A 58 -15.23 7.92 -4.65
CA ALA A 58 -13.78 8.04 -4.58
C ALA A 58 -13.30 8.80 -3.33
N ALA A 59 -13.92 9.93 -2.98
CA ALA A 59 -13.56 10.69 -1.80
C ALA A 59 -13.73 9.86 -0.51
N LEU A 60 -14.85 9.15 -0.38
CA LEU A 60 -15.09 8.21 0.72
C LEU A 60 -14.09 7.05 0.70
N GLY A 61 -13.76 6.53 -0.49
CA GLY A 61 -12.75 5.48 -0.67
C GLY A 61 -11.37 5.91 -0.20
N VAL A 62 -10.92 7.12 -0.56
CA VAL A 62 -9.67 7.72 -0.04
C VAL A 62 -9.71 7.83 1.47
N ALA A 63 -10.79 8.40 2.03
CA ALA A 63 -10.94 8.58 3.47
C ALA A 63 -10.90 7.23 4.23
N LEU A 64 -11.58 6.20 3.70
CA LEU A 64 -11.57 4.86 4.29
C LEU A 64 -10.20 4.20 4.22
N LEU A 65 -9.55 4.21 3.05
CA LEU A 65 -8.26 3.56 2.85
C LEU A 65 -7.18 4.18 3.75
N LEU A 66 -7.11 5.51 3.79
CA LEU A 66 -6.14 6.23 4.61
C LEU A 66 -6.50 6.18 6.11
N GLY A 67 -7.77 6.38 6.45
CA GLY A 67 -8.23 6.34 7.84
C GLY A 67 -8.06 4.96 8.48
N LEU A 68 -8.44 3.88 7.79
CA LEU A 68 -8.28 2.51 8.30
C LEU A 68 -6.81 2.09 8.45
N THR A 69 -5.90 2.65 7.67
CA THR A 69 -4.46 2.42 7.83
C THR A 69 -3.79 3.42 8.78
N GLY A 70 -4.54 4.38 9.33
CA GLY A 70 -4.00 5.45 10.18
C GLY A 70 -2.95 6.30 9.46
N PHE A 71 -3.08 6.48 8.15
CA PHE A 71 -2.13 7.17 7.28
C PHE A 71 -0.72 6.56 7.22
N LEU A 72 -0.48 5.42 7.85
CA LEU A 72 0.85 4.79 8.01
C LEU A 72 1.63 4.68 6.69
N HIS A 73 0.96 4.29 5.61
CA HIS A 73 1.64 4.10 4.31
C HIS A 73 1.89 5.42 3.60
N LEU A 74 0.98 6.39 3.76
CA LEU A 74 1.17 7.75 3.26
C LEU A 74 2.32 8.44 3.99
N ASP A 75 2.38 8.36 5.31
CA ASP A 75 3.46 8.88 6.14
C ASP A 75 4.82 8.37 5.66
N GLY A 76 4.97 7.05 5.51
CA GLY A 76 6.19 6.46 4.97
C GLY A 76 6.54 6.93 3.55
N LEU A 77 5.54 7.21 2.69
CA LEU A 77 5.75 7.79 1.37
C LEU A 77 6.28 9.23 1.47
N LEU A 78 5.73 10.03 2.38
CA LEU A 78 6.11 11.42 2.59
C LEU A 78 7.53 11.53 3.16
N ASP A 79 7.85 10.76 4.19
CA ASP A 79 9.18 10.71 4.81
C ASP A 79 10.23 10.27 3.80
N LEU A 80 9.91 9.23 3.02
CA LEU A 80 10.82 8.74 2.00
C LEU A 80 11.02 9.77 0.87
N ALA A 81 9.99 10.53 0.49
CA ALA A 81 10.07 11.57 -0.52
C ALA A 81 11.03 12.70 -0.08
N ASP A 82 10.87 13.20 1.13
CA ASP A 82 11.76 14.23 1.67
C ASP A 82 13.21 13.75 1.82
N ALA A 83 13.39 12.50 2.22
CA ALA A 83 14.73 11.93 2.35
C ALA A 83 15.39 11.63 1.00
N LEU A 84 14.66 11.18 -0.01
CA LEU A 84 15.23 10.73 -1.28
C LEU A 84 15.33 11.81 -2.35
N LEU A 85 14.41 12.76 -2.37
CA LEU A 85 14.43 13.84 -3.35
C LEU A 85 15.42 14.96 -2.90
N GLY A 86 15.98 15.65 -3.88
CA GLY A 86 17.05 16.61 -3.62
C GLY A 86 18.46 15.98 -3.59
N ALA A 87 19.46 16.84 -3.88
CA ALA A 87 20.87 16.46 -3.93
C ALA A 87 21.49 16.56 -2.52
N ARG A 88 21.41 15.49 -1.74
CA ARG A 88 21.92 15.44 -0.35
C ARG A 88 22.76 14.19 -0.10
N PRO A 89 23.78 14.26 0.77
CA PRO A 89 24.53 13.08 1.18
C PRO A 89 23.68 12.13 2.03
N ARG A 90 24.10 10.87 2.12
CA ARG A 90 23.36 9.82 2.82
C ARG A 90 23.05 10.16 4.28
N GLU A 91 24.01 10.73 4.98
CA GLU A 91 23.90 11.08 6.40
C GLU A 91 22.79 12.10 6.65
N GLU A 92 22.66 13.09 5.77
CA GLU A 92 21.57 14.08 5.84
C GLU A 92 20.22 13.45 5.53
N ARG A 93 20.14 12.55 4.53
CA ARG A 93 18.92 11.80 4.22
C ARG A 93 18.41 10.98 5.41
N LEU A 94 19.32 10.30 6.12
CA LEU A 94 18.98 9.52 7.31
C LEU A 94 18.55 10.41 8.50
N ARG A 95 18.97 11.67 8.54
CA ARG A 95 18.50 12.66 9.51
C ARG A 95 17.08 13.11 9.17
N ILE A 96 16.80 13.37 7.90
CA ILE A 96 15.48 13.80 7.42
C ILE A 96 14.42 12.74 7.72
N LEU A 97 14.71 11.45 7.53
CA LEU A 97 13.79 10.35 7.90
C LEU A 97 13.39 10.32 9.39
N LYS A 98 14.07 11.08 10.24
CA LYS A 98 13.76 11.20 11.68
C LYS A 98 13.20 12.55 12.05
N ASP A 99 13.08 13.46 11.08
CA ASP A 99 12.55 14.80 11.29
C ASP A 99 11.02 14.75 11.19
N PRO A 100 10.28 15.15 12.23
CA PRO A 100 8.82 15.12 12.22
C PRO A 100 8.19 16.22 11.36
N HIS A 101 8.98 17.09 10.74
CA HIS A 101 8.45 18.18 9.92
C HIS A 101 8.25 17.77 8.48
N LEU A 102 7.11 18.15 7.91
CA LEU A 102 6.79 17.93 6.52
C LEU A 102 7.58 18.91 5.64
N GLY A 103 8.41 18.39 4.74
CA GLY A 103 9.17 19.18 3.77
C GLY A 103 8.44 19.42 2.47
N ALA A 104 9.04 20.22 1.60
CA ALA A 104 8.45 20.60 0.31
C ALA A 104 8.27 19.41 -0.66
N PHE A 105 9.20 18.45 -0.64
CA PHE A 105 9.08 17.26 -1.48
C PHE A 105 7.96 16.35 -1.00
N ALA A 106 7.82 16.13 0.30
CA ALA A 106 6.72 15.38 0.88
C ALA A 106 5.37 16.03 0.53
N PHE A 107 5.25 17.35 0.69
CA PHE A 107 4.03 18.08 0.33
C PHE A 107 3.67 17.88 -1.15
N GLY A 108 4.64 18.05 -2.07
CA GLY A 108 4.42 17.89 -3.50
C GLY A 108 4.04 16.45 -3.88
N VAL A 109 4.80 15.45 -3.38
CA VAL A 109 4.55 14.03 -3.64
C VAL A 109 3.21 13.60 -3.04
N GLY A 110 2.90 14.04 -1.82
CA GLY A 110 1.63 13.75 -1.16
C GLY A 110 0.44 14.32 -1.93
N GLY A 111 0.54 15.56 -2.39
CA GLY A 111 -0.49 16.18 -3.23
C GLY A 111 -0.76 15.41 -4.52
N VAL A 112 0.30 15.05 -5.26
CA VAL A 112 0.20 14.24 -6.48
C VAL A 112 -0.36 12.86 -6.18
N TYR A 113 0.10 12.20 -5.12
CA TYR A 113 -0.41 10.89 -4.67
C TYR A 113 -1.92 10.94 -4.41
N LEU A 114 -2.39 11.91 -3.63
CA LEU A 114 -3.81 12.04 -3.29
C LEU A 114 -4.69 12.32 -4.52
N LEU A 115 -4.23 13.17 -5.43
CA LEU A 115 -4.93 13.45 -6.68
C LEU A 115 -5.05 12.19 -7.56
N LEU A 116 -3.95 11.44 -7.71
CA LEU A 116 -3.94 10.21 -8.50
C LEU A 116 -4.79 9.12 -7.84
N LEU A 117 -4.70 8.96 -6.53
CA LEU A 117 -5.51 7.99 -5.78
C LEU A 117 -7.00 8.28 -5.92
N PHE A 118 -7.40 9.55 -5.72
CA PHE A 118 -8.78 9.97 -5.88
C PHE A 118 -9.29 9.73 -7.31
N GLN A 119 -8.55 10.19 -8.31
CA GLN A 119 -8.96 10.05 -9.71
C GLN A 119 -9.06 8.58 -10.14
N ALA A 120 -8.10 7.75 -9.73
CA ALA A 120 -8.11 6.34 -10.05
C ALA A 120 -9.27 5.59 -9.38
N LEU A 121 -9.59 5.90 -8.11
CA LEU A 121 -10.78 5.35 -7.44
C LEU A 121 -12.09 5.81 -8.08
N ALA A 122 -12.16 7.02 -8.64
CA ALA A 122 -13.34 7.49 -9.36
C ALA A 122 -13.58 6.71 -10.67
N LEU A 123 -12.51 6.26 -11.31
CA LEU A 123 -12.56 5.51 -12.58
C LEU A 123 -12.75 4.00 -12.38
N VAL A 124 -12.22 3.43 -11.30
CA VAL A 124 -12.31 1.99 -11.04
C VAL A 124 -13.58 1.67 -10.24
N GLN A 125 -14.52 0.99 -10.90
CA GLN A 125 -15.82 0.60 -10.31
C GLN A 125 -15.99 -0.93 -10.22
N ASP A 126 -14.93 -1.70 -10.44
CA ASP A 126 -14.93 -3.16 -10.29
C ASP A 126 -14.84 -3.53 -8.79
N PRO A 127 -15.94 -4.06 -8.16
CA PRO A 127 -15.91 -4.36 -6.74
C PRO A 127 -14.92 -5.46 -6.38
N LEU A 128 -14.68 -6.42 -7.29
CA LEU A 128 -13.72 -7.50 -7.04
C LEU A 128 -12.29 -6.98 -7.06
N PHE A 129 -11.97 -6.10 -8.01
CA PHE A 129 -10.68 -5.43 -8.02
C PHE A 129 -10.46 -4.60 -6.74
N LEU A 130 -11.46 -3.79 -6.35
CA LEU A 130 -11.40 -2.95 -5.15
C LEU A 130 -11.28 -3.77 -3.85
N LEU A 131 -11.85 -4.97 -3.81
CA LEU A 131 -11.64 -5.91 -2.69
C LEU A 131 -10.19 -6.39 -2.61
N LEU A 132 -9.59 -6.72 -3.76
CA LEU A 132 -8.35 -7.49 -3.80
C LEU A 132 -7.09 -6.63 -3.89
N PHE A 133 -7.14 -5.41 -4.48
CA PHE A 133 -5.92 -4.63 -4.75
C PHE A 133 -5.12 -4.21 -3.50
N PRO A 134 -5.74 -3.89 -2.33
CA PRO A 134 -4.95 -3.52 -1.16
C PRO A 134 -4.14 -4.71 -0.63
N GLY A 135 -4.66 -5.93 -0.76
CA GLY A 135 -3.92 -7.15 -0.42
C GLY A 135 -2.73 -7.37 -1.35
N ARG A 136 -2.90 -7.09 -2.63
CA ARG A 136 -1.80 -7.20 -3.61
C ARG A 136 -0.69 -6.18 -3.33
N ALA A 137 -1.03 -4.94 -2.98
CA ALA A 137 -0.04 -3.93 -2.61
C ALA A 137 0.80 -4.39 -1.42
N ARG A 138 0.17 -5.04 -0.42
CA ARG A 138 0.84 -5.60 0.76
C ARG A 138 1.66 -6.86 0.48
N PHE A 139 1.44 -7.53 -0.63
CA PHE A 139 2.29 -8.60 -1.10
C PHE A 139 3.51 -8.09 -1.88
N ALA A 140 3.38 -7.00 -2.65
CA ALA A 140 4.37 -6.56 -3.62
C ALA A 140 5.75 -6.26 -3.04
N PHE A 141 5.84 -5.80 -1.79
CA PHE A 141 7.12 -5.47 -1.16
C PHE A 141 7.82 -6.68 -0.52
N LEU A 142 7.11 -7.76 -0.22
CA LEU A 142 7.64 -8.89 0.55
C LEU A 142 8.92 -9.51 -0.06
N PRO A 143 9.02 -9.76 -1.37
CA PRO A 143 10.25 -10.29 -1.95
C PRO A 143 11.47 -9.38 -1.73
N PHE A 144 11.26 -8.07 -1.72
CA PHE A 144 12.31 -7.07 -1.55
C PHE A 144 12.73 -6.93 -0.09
N LEU A 145 11.78 -6.97 0.84
CA LEU A 145 12.06 -6.97 2.28
C LEU A 145 13.05 -8.08 2.66
N HIS A 146 12.90 -9.28 2.08
CA HIS A 146 13.72 -10.43 2.44
C HIS A 146 15.10 -10.45 1.75
N ARG A 147 15.25 -9.76 0.63
CA ARG A 147 16.48 -9.74 -0.18
C ARG A 147 17.32 -8.47 -0.04
N SER A 148 16.75 -7.38 0.47
CA SER A 148 17.46 -6.10 0.60
C SER A 148 18.12 -5.97 1.98
N PRO A 149 19.24 -5.21 2.10
CA PRO A 149 19.72 -4.74 3.39
C PRO A 149 18.65 -3.95 4.13
N LEU A 150 18.65 -4.00 5.45
CA LEU A 150 17.80 -3.15 6.30
C LEU A 150 18.70 -2.19 7.08
N PHE A 151 18.16 -1.03 7.43
CA PHE A 151 18.80 -0.10 8.34
C PHE A 151 17.82 0.35 9.44
N GLY A 152 18.35 0.58 10.61
CA GLY A 152 17.60 0.99 11.79
C GLY A 152 16.69 -0.09 12.38
N PRO A 153 16.23 0.12 13.61
CA PRO A 153 15.19 -0.69 14.23
C PRO A 153 13.81 -0.36 13.64
N GLY A 154 12.85 -1.25 13.82
CA GLY A 154 11.45 -0.99 13.41
C GLY A 154 10.74 -2.21 12.83
N MET A 155 9.54 -2.00 12.29
CA MET A 155 8.68 -3.06 11.79
C MET A 155 9.37 -3.91 10.71
N ALA A 156 10.12 -3.29 9.79
CA ALA A 156 10.83 -4.02 8.74
C ALA A 156 11.78 -5.09 9.31
N ALA A 157 12.50 -4.78 10.39
CA ALA A 157 13.39 -5.72 11.05
C ALA A 157 12.61 -6.84 11.77
N LEU A 158 11.50 -6.51 12.44
CA LEU A 158 10.68 -7.47 13.17
C LEU A 158 10.04 -8.53 12.26
N VAL A 159 9.60 -8.13 11.07
CA VAL A 159 8.90 -9.03 10.14
C VAL A 159 9.82 -9.74 9.15
N ARG A 160 11.10 -9.31 9.06
CA ARG A 160 12.09 -9.96 8.20
C ARG A 160 12.34 -11.41 8.61
N GLY A 161 12.55 -12.28 7.61
CA GLY A 161 12.75 -13.72 7.84
C GLY A 161 11.44 -14.49 8.03
N GLY A 162 10.29 -13.82 7.99
CA GLY A 162 9.00 -14.47 8.05
C GLY A 162 8.69 -15.33 6.81
N PRO A 163 7.72 -16.23 6.90
CA PRO A 163 7.38 -17.19 5.83
C PRO A 163 6.59 -16.51 4.70
N TRP A 164 7.17 -15.48 4.09
CA TRP A 164 6.54 -14.68 3.04
C TRP A 164 6.06 -15.48 1.80
N PRO A 165 6.66 -16.65 1.41
CA PRO A 165 6.11 -17.42 0.31
C PRO A 165 4.68 -17.91 0.57
N PHE A 166 4.29 -18.13 1.83
CA PHE A 166 2.90 -18.47 2.16
C PHE A 166 1.92 -17.30 1.92
N ALA A 167 2.39 -16.06 1.88
CA ALA A 167 1.58 -14.91 1.48
C ALA A 167 1.19 -14.95 -0.01
N LEU A 168 1.88 -15.76 -0.83
CA LEU A 168 1.52 -15.96 -2.23
C LEU A 168 0.15 -16.62 -2.37
N LEU A 169 -0.20 -17.55 -1.48
CA LEU A 169 -1.48 -18.26 -1.55
C LEU A 169 -2.67 -17.29 -1.49
N PRO A 170 -2.82 -16.41 -0.49
CA PRO A 170 -3.87 -15.41 -0.51
C PRO A 170 -3.71 -14.35 -1.60
N ALA A 171 -2.51 -14.08 -2.09
CA ALA A 171 -2.28 -13.13 -3.20
C ALA A 171 -2.66 -13.71 -4.58
N LEU A 172 -2.74 -15.03 -4.70
CA LEU A 172 -2.93 -15.74 -5.97
C LEU A 172 -4.21 -15.31 -6.74
N PRO A 173 -5.38 -15.12 -6.11
CA PRO A 173 -6.57 -14.68 -6.85
C PRO A 173 -6.33 -13.39 -7.65
N PHE A 174 -5.68 -12.39 -7.04
CA PHE A 174 -5.35 -11.15 -7.74
C PHE A 174 -4.34 -11.37 -8.87
N LEU A 175 -3.32 -12.20 -8.64
CA LEU A 175 -2.29 -12.49 -9.65
C LEU A 175 -2.87 -13.17 -10.90
N LEU A 176 -3.86 -14.03 -10.73
CA LEU A 176 -4.53 -14.73 -11.83
C LEU A 176 -5.53 -13.82 -12.56
N LEU A 177 -6.29 -13.01 -11.85
CA LEU A 177 -7.34 -12.16 -12.42
C LEU A 177 -6.79 -10.86 -13.04
N TYR A 178 -5.73 -10.31 -12.45
CA TYR A 178 -5.18 -8.99 -12.83
C TYR A 178 -3.64 -9.04 -12.97
N PRO A 179 -3.10 -9.88 -13.88
CA PRO A 179 -1.65 -10.14 -13.97
C PRO A 179 -0.83 -8.89 -14.32
N LEU A 180 -1.32 -8.04 -15.22
CA LEU A 180 -0.58 -6.85 -15.65
C LEU A 180 -0.55 -5.76 -14.56
N PRO A 181 -1.67 -5.38 -13.92
CA PRO A 181 -1.61 -4.53 -12.72
C PRO A 181 -0.69 -5.10 -11.64
N ALA A 182 -0.72 -6.42 -11.40
CA ALA A 182 0.15 -7.08 -10.43
C ALA A 182 1.63 -6.94 -10.75
N LEU A 183 2.00 -7.08 -12.02
CA LEU A 183 3.38 -6.89 -12.49
C LEU A 183 3.83 -5.43 -12.30
N LEU A 184 3.00 -4.47 -12.67
CA LEU A 184 3.33 -3.05 -12.54
C LEU A 184 3.54 -2.64 -11.08
N ALA A 185 2.71 -3.14 -10.16
CA ALA A 185 2.91 -2.89 -8.73
C ALA A 185 4.22 -3.52 -8.19
N LEU A 186 4.60 -4.70 -8.70
CA LEU A 186 5.88 -5.32 -8.35
C LEU A 186 7.06 -4.50 -8.86
N LEU A 187 6.96 -3.96 -10.09
CA LEU A 187 7.99 -3.08 -10.66
C LEU A 187 8.08 -1.74 -9.88
N ALA A 188 6.96 -1.18 -9.45
CA ALA A 188 6.95 0.01 -8.60
C ALA A 188 7.65 -0.25 -7.26
N ALA A 189 7.32 -1.35 -6.58
CA ALA A 189 7.98 -1.75 -5.35
C ALA A 189 9.49 -1.99 -5.56
N TRP A 190 9.88 -2.63 -6.66
CA TRP A 190 11.29 -2.79 -7.04
C TRP A 190 11.99 -1.45 -7.22
N GLY A 191 11.37 -0.48 -7.91
CA GLY A 191 11.91 0.87 -8.11
C GLY A 191 12.19 1.58 -6.79
N VAL A 192 11.22 1.54 -5.86
CA VAL A 192 11.38 2.10 -4.50
C VAL A 192 12.52 1.38 -3.76
N ALA A 193 12.56 0.04 -3.80
CA ALA A 193 13.60 -0.75 -3.15
C ALA A 193 14.99 -0.39 -3.67
N ARG A 194 15.15 -0.28 -5.00
CA ARG A 194 16.41 0.10 -5.64
C ARG A 194 16.85 1.51 -5.27
N LEU A 195 15.92 2.45 -5.24
CA LEU A 195 16.19 3.85 -4.90
C LEU A 195 16.59 3.99 -3.42
N ALA A 196 15.85 3.36 -2.51
CA ALA A 196 16.15 3.34 -1.09
C ALA A 196 17.51 2.68 -0.83
N TRP A 197 17.79 1.54 -1.45
CA TRP A 197 19.09 0.90 -1.32
C TRP A 197 20.23 1.78 -1.82
N ALA A 198 20.09 2.37 -3.00
CA ALA A 198 21.15 3.20 -3.59
C ALA A 198 21.43 4.48 -2.79
N ARG A 199 20.41 5.08 -2.18
CA ARG A 199 20.53 6.39 -1.51
C ARG A 199 20.59 6.32 0.02
N LEU A 200 20.01 5.28 0.64
CA LEU A 200 19.95 5.10 2.09
C LEU A 200 20.77 3.89 2.58
N GLY A 201 21.14 2.99 1.66
CA GLY A 201 21.88 1.77 1.98
C GLY A 201 21.00 0.58 2.34
N GLY A 202 19.68 0.67 2.22
CA GLY A 202 18.76 -0.42 2.54
C GLY A 202 17.32 0.04 2.64
N LEU A 203 16.47 -0.82 3.24
CA LEU A 203 15.06 -0.55 3.51
C LEU A 203 14.83 -0.32 5.00
N ASN A 204 13.76 0.42 5.31
CA ASN A 204 13.20 0.61 6.65
C ASN A 204 11.67 0.58 6.56
N GLY A 205 10.96 0.90 7.64
CA GLY A 205 9.50 0.95 7.69
C GLY A 205 8.88 1.89 6.66
N ASP A 206 9.47 3.08 6.49
CA ASP A 206 8.97 4.13 5.58
C ASP A 206 9.09 3.69 4.12
N ALA A 207 10.20 3.03 3.76
CA ALA A 207 10.35 2.43 2.43
C ALA A 207 9.28 1.36 2.15
N LEU A 208 8.91 0.54 3.15
CA LEU A 208 7.82 -0.43 3.01
C LEU A 208 6.46 0.26 2.86
N GLY A 209 6.20 1.30 3.66
CA GLY A 209 5.01 2.14 3.56
C GLY A 209 4.87 2.78 2.18
N ALA A 210 5.95 3.37 1.68
CA ALA A 210 6.01 3.96 0.33
C ALA A 210 5.76 2.93 -0.78
N MET A 211 6.30 1.71 -0.66
CA MET A 211 6.03 0.63 -1.62
C MET A 211 4.55 0.26 -1.64
N ILE A 212 3.88 0.21 -0.49
CA ILE A 212 2.45 -0.08 -0.40
C ILE A 212 1.66 1.07 -1.01
N ALA A 213 1.90 2.32 -0.61
CA ALA A 213 1.17 3.49 -1.11
C ALA A 213 1.29 3.64 -2.62
N LEU A 214 2.51 3.60 -3.16
CA LEU A 214 2.73 3.66 -4.61
C LEU A 214 2.16 2.44 -5.33
N GLY A 215 2.28 1.25 -4.72
CA GLY A 215 1.68 0.03 -5.25
C GLY A 215 0.16 0.15 -5.39
N GLU A 216 -0.54 0.71 -4.40
CA GLU A 216 -1.99 0.94 -4.45
C GLU A 216 -2.38 1.87 -5.61
N VAL A 217 -1.70 3.00 -5.76
CA VAL A 217 -1.97 3.93 -6.87
C VAL A 217 -1.67 3.29 -8.22
N VAL A 218 -0.54 2.60 -8.36
CA VAL A 218 -0.16 1.92 -9.61
C VAL A 218 -1.17 0.84 -9.99
N LEU A 219 -1.66 0.04 -9.03
CA LEU A 219 -2.69 -0.97 -9.27
C LEU A 219 -3.98 -0.34 -9.79
N LEU A 220 -4.45 0.72 -9.13
CA LEU A 220 -5.67 1.43 -9.52
C LEU A 220 -5.53 2.11 -10.88
N LEU A 221 -4.42 2.79 -11.15
CA LEU A 221 -4.17 3.43 -12.45
C LEU A 221 -4.07 2.39 -13.56
N ALA A 222 -3.38 1.28 -13.32
CA ALA A 222 -3.30 0.19 -14.29
C ALA A 222 -4.69 -0.38 -14.62
N GLN A 223 -5.55 -0.57 -13.62
CA GLN A 223 -6.92 -1.02 -13.83
C GLN A 223 -7.76 0.03 -14.57
N ALA A 224 -7.62 1.30 -14.23
CA ALA A 224 -8.33 2.39 -14.90
C ALA A 224 -7.98 2.52 -16.39
N LEU A 225 -6.70 2.26 -16.74
CA LEU A 225 -6.19 2.41 -18.11
C LEU A 225 -6.33 1.15 -18.96
N LEU A 226 -6.26 -0.02 -18.34
CA LEU A 226 -6.13 -1.32 -19.04
C LEU A 226 -7.32 -2.25 -18.78
N GLY A 227 -8.13 -1.93 -17.79
CA GLY A 227 -9.35 -2.67 -17.47
C GLY A 227 -10.45 -2.45 -18.52
N PRO A 228 -11.50 -3.29 -18.50
CA PRO A 228 -12.67 -3.06 -19.34
C PRO A 228 -13.25 -1.67 -19.04
N ALA A 229 -13.64 -0.95 -20.09
CA ALA A 229 -14.29 0.35 -19.93
C ALA A 229 -15.50 0.19 -18.98
N PRO A 230 -15.72 1.13 -18.04
CA PRO A 230 -16.89 1.08 -17.18
C PRO A 230 -18.11 0.98 -18.09
N SER A 231 -18.89 -0.10 -17.92
CA SER A 231 -20.18 -0.23 -18.62
C SER A 231 -20.93 1.07 -18.32
N SER A 232 -21.18 1.86 -19.36
CA SER A 232 -21.96 3.09 -19.22
C SER A 232 -23.23 2.71 -18.46
N ARG A 233 -23.35 3.12 -17.21
CA ARG A 233 -24.65 3.15 -16.57
C ARG A 233 -25.44 4.09 -17.46
N ALA A 234 -26.27 3.50 -18.34
CA ALA A 234 -27.22 4.25 -19.12
C ALA A 234 -27.98 5.11 -18.10
N GLY A 235 -27.64 6.38 -18.04
CA GLY A 235 -28.46 7.33 -17.31
C GLY A 235 -29.86 7.20 -17.89
N PRO A 236 -30.93 7.25 -17.07
CA PRO A 236 -32.26 7.34 -17.60
C PRO A 236 -32.24 8.53 -18.57
N GLY A 237 -32.50 8.28 -19.87
CA GLY A 237 -32.59 9.35 -20.85
C GLY A 237 -33.54 10.40 -20.29
N LEU A 238 -33.01 11.62 -20.17
CA LEU A 238 -33.87 12.77 -19.89
C LEU A 238 -34.86 12.88 -21.04
N PRO A 239 -36.18 13.03 -20.77
CA PRO A 239 -37.20 13.20 -21.78
C PRO A 239 -36.98 14.46 -22.58
#